data_802218d9356f2fd8923cdb9f30d3846c
#
_entry.id   802218d9356f2fd8923cdb9f30d3846c
#
_cell.length_a   1.000
_cell.length_b   1.000
_cell.length_c   1.000
_cell.angle_alpha   90.00
_cell.angle_beta   90.00
_cell.angle_gamma   90.00
#
_symmetry.space_group_name_H-M   'P 1'
#
loop_
_entity.id
_entity.type
_entity.pdbx_description
1 polymer ?
#
loop_
_entity_poly.entity_id
_entity_poly.type
_entity_poly.pdbx_seq_one_letter_code
_entity_poly.pdbx_strand_id
1 'polypeptide(L)'
;MRENKVLHVYYGERLVGTMALTESKKAAFEYADEWLADGFSISPFSLPLEKRVFVPTKDYFRGLFGVFADSLPDAWGQLLLDRMLKKHGINRDEFSIIDRLAVVGTQGMGALIYRPERNLSYGQDVDNLDELAEECQRILNTEETEKLDELYRLGGTSGGA
;
A
#
# COMPACT_ATOMS: atom_id res chain seq x y z
N MET A 1 -20.06 -15.15 0.12
CA MET A 1 -18.75 -15.69 0.55
C MET A 1 -17.72 -14.59 0.35
N ARG A 2 -17.20 -14.02 1.42
CA ARG A 2 -16.13 -13.02 1.29
C ARG A 2 -14.87 -13.76 0.83
N GLU A 3 -14.46 -13.52 -0.40
CA GLU A 3 -13.16 -14.02 -0.87
C GLU A 3 -12.07 -13.47 0.03
N ASN A 4 -11.26 -14.34 0.59
CA ASN A 4 -10.08 -13.95 1.33
C ASN A 4 -9.13 -13.25 0.37
N LYS A 5 -9.05 -11.93 0.49
CA LYS A 5 -8.12 -11.13 -0.29
C LYS A 5 -6.70 -11.42 0.18
N VAL A 6 -5.88 -11.90 -0.73
CA VAL A 6 -4.47 -12.24 -0.49
C VAL A 6 -3.58 -11.33 -1.31
N LEU A 7 -2.57 -10.77 -0.68
CA LEU A 7 -1.62 -9.86 -1.27
C LEU A 7 -0.20 -10.43 -1.12
N HIS A 8 0.50 -10.59 -2.22
CA HIS A 8 1.90 -10.98 -2.22
C HIS A 8 2.81 -9.76 -2.07
N VAL A 9 3.78 -9.86 -1.18
CA VAL A 9 4.76 -8.82 -0.89
C VAL A 9 6.09 -9.21 -1.50
N TYR A 10 6.66 -8.34 -2.34
CA TYR A 10 7.92 -8.54 -3.04
C TYR A 10 8.96 -7.50 -2.63
N TYR A 11 10.22 -7.92 -2.67
CA TYR A 11 11.38 -7.05 -2.65
C TYR A 11 12.14 -7.25 -3.98
N GLY A 12 12.06 -6.27 -4.86
CA GLY A 12 12.44 -6.46 -6.25
C GLY A 12 11.55 -7.54 -6.91
N GLU A 13 12.16 -8.61 -7.39
CA GLU A 13 11.46 -9.75 -8.00
C GLU A 13 11.30 -10.95 -7.05
N ARG A 14 11.78 -10.84 -5.81
CA ARG A 14 11.73 -11.92 -4.82
C ARG A 14 10.49 -11.81 -3.94
N LEU A 15 9.79 -12.91 -3.80
CA LEU A 15 8.66 -13.00 -2.87
C LEU A 15 9.17 -12.98 -1.41
N VAL A 16 8.78 -11.94 -0.68
CA VAL A 16 9.07 -11.80 0.75
C VAL A 16 8.09 -12.59 1.59
N GLY A 17 6.82 -12.51 1.26
CA GLY A 17 5.75 -13.16 2.00
C GLY A 17 4.37 -12.83 1.46
N THR A 18 3.39 -13.22 2.25
CA THR A 18 1.97 -13.09 1.89
C THR A 18 1.22 -12.40 3.01
N MET A 19 0.32 -11.52 2.63
CA MET A 19 -0.55 -10.77 3.52
C MET A 19 -2.01 -11.14 3.27
N ALA A 20 -2.78 -11.31 4.33
CA ALA A 20 -4.22 -11.56 4.25
C ALA A 20 -4.96 -10.76 5.33
N LEU A 21 -6.20 -10.36 5.02
CA LEU A 21 -7.03 -9.63 5.96
C LEU A 21 -7.69 -10.59 6.96
N THR A 22 -7.54 -10.32 8.25
CA THR A 22 -8.24 -11.04 9.31
C THR A 22 -9.70 -10.59 9.44
N GLU A 23 -10.52 -11.33 10.18
CA GLU A 23 -11.90 -10.94 10.50
C GLU A 23 -11.96 -9.60 11.25
N SER A 24 -10.95 -9.30 12.05
CA SER A 24 -10.80 -8.03 12.77
C SER A 24 -10.24 -6.89 11.91
N LYS A 25 -10.19 -7.05 10.58
CA LYS A 25 -9.68 -6.08 9.60
C LYS A 25 -8.20 -5.71 9.78
N LYS A 26 -7.42 -6.59 10.37
CA LYS A 26 -5.97 -6.45 10.47
C LYS A 26 -5.27 -7.24 9.37
N ALA A 27 -4.16 -6.73 8.88
CA ALA A 27 -3.35 -7.41 7.87
C ALA A 27 -2.38 -8.38 8.55
N ALA A 28 -2.70 -9.66 8.52
CA ALA A 28 -1.80 -10.72 8.93
C ALA A 28 -0.73 -10.93 7.85
N PHE A 29 0.50 -11.21 8.26
CA PHE A 29 1.64 -11.42 7.36
C PHE A 29 2.40 -12.70 7.72
N GLU A 30 2.85 -13.43 6.71
CA GLU A 30 3.71 -14.59 6.84
C GLU A 30 4.83 -14.54 5.81
N TYR A 31 6.07 -14.77 6.25
CA TYR A 31 7.21 -14.87 5.33
C TYR A 31 7.10 -16.09 4.42
N ALA A 32 7.51 -15.93 3.16
CA ALA A 32 7.67 -17.05 2.24
C ALA A 32 8.86 -17.94 2.66
N ASP A 33 8.75 -19.25 2.43
CA ASP A 33 9.82 -20.21 2.76
C ASP A 33 11.14 -19.87 2.04
N GLU A 34 11.06 -19.42 0.80
CA GLU A 34 12.22 -18.97 0.02
C GLU A 34 12.92 -17.75 0.64
N TRP A 35 12.13 -16.81 1.19
CA TRP A 35 12.69 -15.66 1.87
C TRP A 35 13.30 -16.00 3.22
N LEU A 36 12.70 -16.94 3.95
CA LEU A 36 13.25 -17.43 5.23
C LEU A 36 14.61 -18.12 5.07
N ALA A 37 14.88 -18.71 3.90
CA ALA A 37 16.13 -19.43 3.65
C ALA A 37 17.35 -18.51 3.58
N ASP A 38 17.24 -17.34 2.94
CA ASP A 38 18.38 -16.44 2.69
C ASP A 38 18.02 -14.95 2.70
N GLY A 39 16.82 -14.60 3.13
CA GLY A 39 16.36 -13.21 3.25
C GLY A 39 16.79 -12.56 4.57
N PHE A 40 16.15 -11.46 4.85
CA PHE A 40 16.36 -10.67 6.07
C PHE A 40 15.02 -10.24 6.68
N SER A 41 15.02 -9.87 7.96
CA SER A 41 13.85 -9.30 8.60
C SER A 41 13.54 -7.91 8.01
N ILE A 42 12.33 -7.73 7.47
CA ILE A 42 11.89 -6.43 6.94
C ILE A 42 11.51 -5.43 8.03
N SER A 43 11.32 -5.89 9.26
CA SER A 43 11.10 -5.09 10.46
C SER A 43 11.55 -5.88 11.68
N PRO A 44 12.79 -5.68 12.18
CA PRO A 44 13.38 -6.53 13.19
C PRO A 44 12.58 -6.65 14.50
N PHE A 45 11.90 -5.57 14.89
CA PHE A 45 11.11 -5.56 16.12
C PHE A 45 9.70 -6.14 15.96
N SER A 46 9.07 -5.93 14.81
CA SER A 46 7.68 -6.32 14.57
C SER A 46 7.54 -7.61 13.80
N LEU A 47 8.47 -7.87 12.89
CA LEU A 47 8.48 -8.99 11.95
C LEU A 47 9.86 -9.68 11.94
N PRO A 48 10.29 -10.29 13.05
CA PRO A 48 11.52 -11.08 13.05
C PRO A 48 11.45 -12.19 12.00
N LEU A 49 12.61 -12.61 11.46
CA LEU A 49 12.68 -13.62 10.40
C LEU A 49 12.37 -15.01 10.95
N GLU A 50 11.10 -15.30 11.13
CA GLU A 50 10.57 -16.54 11.70
C GLU A 50 9.39 -17.05 10.87
N LYS A 51 9.25 -18.40 10.81
CA LYS A 51 8.10 -19.04 10.16
C LYS A 51 6.89 -19.04 11.10
N ARG A 52 6.10 -17.98 11.04
CA ARG A 52 4.81 -17.86 11.72
C ARG A 52 3.95 -16.80 11.08
N VAL A 53 2.66 -16.81 11.39
CA VAL A 53 1.74 -15.74 11.02
C VAL A 53 1.83 -14.62 12.06
N PHE A 54 2.19 -13.41 11.58
CA PHE A 54 2.24 -12.21 12.40
C PHE A 54 0.94 -11.43 12.23
N VAL A 55 0.35 -11.01 13.34
CA VAL A 55 -0.85 -10.15 13.35
C VAL A 55 -0.54 -8.91 14.18
N PRO A 56 -0.83 -7.68 13.67
CA PRO A 56 -0.63 -6.47 14.45
C PRO A 56 -1.44 -6.50 15.75
N THR A 57 -0.79 -6.31 16.89
CA THR A 57 -1.46 -6.26 18.19
C THR A 57 -2.11 -4.93 18.46
N LYS A 58 -1.57 -3.85 17.88
CA LYS A 58 -2.03 -2.48 18.03
C LYS A 58 -2.54 -1.94 16.71
N ASP A 59 -3.51 -1.04 16.77
CA ASP A 59 -4.19 -0.51 15.59
C ASP A 59 -3.66 0.87 15.18
N TYR A 60 -2.36 1.12 15.40
CA TYR A 60 -1.75 2.42 15.11
C TYR A 60 -1.75 2.79 13.63
N PHE A 61 -1.68 1.79 12.75
CA PHE A 61 -1.57 1.98 11.31
C PHE A 61 -2.74 1.34 10.56
N ARG A 62 -3.96 1.52 11.05
CA ARG A 62 -5.17 0.96 10.44
C ARG A 62 -5.12 -0.56 10.24
N GLY A 63 -4.48 -1.28 11.18
CA GLY A 63 -4.34 -2.73 11.11
C GLY A 63 -3.16 -3.22 10.27
N LEU A 64 -2.21 -2.35 9.90
CA LEU A 64 -0.94 -2.70 9.27
C LEU A 64 0.22 -2.70 10.27
N PHE A 65 1.28 -3.44 9.94
CA PHE A 65 2.61 -3.17 10.51
C PHE A 65 3.19 -1.88 9.91
N GLY A 66 4.01 -1.17 10.69
CA GLY A 66 4.57 0.12 10.28
C GLY A 66 5.32 0.07 8.95
N VAL A 67 6.11 -0.99 8.71
CA VAL A 67 6.85 -1.17 7.46
C VAL A 67 5.95 -1.22 6.22
N PHE A 68 4.74 -1.74 6.33
CA PHE A 68 3.76 -1.74 5.25
C PHE A 68 3.01 -0.41 5.16
N ALA A 69 2.73 0.19 6.31
CA ALA A 69 2.08 1.50 6.36
C ALA A 69 2.94 2.60 5.69
N ASP A 70 4.26 2.48 5.75
CA ASP A 70 5.20 3.39 5.09
C ASP A 70 5.08 3.38 3.56
N SER A 71 4.50 2.34 2.99
CA SER A 71 4.21 2.24 1.56
C SER A 71 2.93 2.98 1.14
N LEU A 72 2.09 3.36 2.09
CA LEU A 72 0.87 4.13 1.84
C LEU A 72 1.21 5.63 1.70
N PRO A 73 0.43 6.36 0.88
CA PRO A 73 0.58 7.80 0.81
C PRO A 73 0.25 8.48 2.15
N ASP A 74 0.71 9.70 2.32
CA ASP A 74 0.39 10.55 3.46
C ASP A 74 -1.12 10.86 3.54
N ALA A 75 -1.52 11.67 4.52
CA ALA A 75 -2.92 12.02 4.73
C ALA A 75 -3.56 12.69 3.50
N TRP A 76 -2.80 13.50 2.76
CA TRP A 76 -3.26 14.15 1.54
C TRP A 76 -3.47 13.13 0.41
N GLY A 77 -2.51 12.24 0.18
CA GLY A 77 -2.63 11.16 -0.79
C GLY A 77 -3.77 10.19 -0.46
N GLN A 78 -4.05 9.92 0.81
CA GLN A 78 -5.22 9.14 1.23
C GLN A 78 -6.53 9.85 0.87
N LEU A 79 -6.60 11.16 1.03
CA LEU A 79 -7.78 11.94 0.63
C LEU A 79 -8.01 11.90 -0.88
N LEU A 80 -6.94 12.00 -1.67
CA LEU A 80 -7.01 11.89 -3.13
C LEU A 80 -7.48 10.51 -3.57
N LEU A 81 -6.97 9.46 -2.95
CA LEU A 81 -7.41 8.09 -3.18
C LEU A 81 -8.90 7.93 -2.86
N ASP A 82 -9.37 8.44 -1.73
CA ASP A 82 -10.79 8.39 -1.35
C ASP A 82 -11.69 9.14 -2.37
N ARG A 83 -11.25 10.27 -2.89
CA ARG A 83 -11.97 11.01 -3.95
C ARG A 83 -12.02 10.23 -5.26
N MET A 84 -10.93 9.57 -5.62
CA MET A 84 -10.87 8.74 -6.81
C MET A 84 -11.79 7.52 -6.68
N LEU A 85 -11.79 6.82 -5.55
CA LEU A 85 -12.71 5.72 -5.28
C LEU A 85 -14.18 6.16 -5.42
N LYS A 86 -14.51 7.33 -4.87
CA LYS A 86 -15.85 7.90 -4.99
C LYS A 86 -16.22 8.22 -6.43
N LYS A 87 -15.28 8.73 -7.22
CA LYS A 87 -15.48 9.01 -8.66
C LYS A 87 -15.84 7.74 -9.44
N HIS A 88 -15.21 6.62 -9.09
CA HIS A 88 -15.47 5.31 -9.72
C HIS A 88 -16.62 4.52 -9.07
N GLY A 89 -17.38 5.12 -8.16
CA GLY A 89 -18.52 4.47 -7.51
C GLY A 89 -18.15 3.35 -6.54
N ILE A 90 -16.87 3.27 -6.12
CA ILE A 90 -16.37 2.28 -5.18
C ILE A 90 -16.70 2.72 -3.77
N ASN A 91 -17.40 1.86 -3.02
CA ASN A 91 -17.71 2.11 -1.63
C ASN A 91 -16.42 2.03 -0.78
N ARG A 92 -16.11 3.11 -0.09
CA ARG A 92 -14.95 3.22 0.80
C ARG A 92 -14.90 2.12 1.87
N ASP A 93 -16.06 1.70 2.37
CA ASP A 93 -16.16 0.68 3.43
C ASP A 93 -15.86 -0.74 2.91
N GLU A 94 -16.03 -0.97 1.61
CA GLU A 94 -15.70 -2.22 0.94
C GLU A 94 -14.22 -2.28 0.51
N PHE A 95 -13.55 -1.13 0.45
CA PHE A 95 -12.15 -1.00 0.06
C PHE A 95 -11.25 -1.13 1.28
N SER A 96 -10.71 -2.32 1.49
CA SER A 96 -9.90 -2.66 2.66
C SER A 96 -8.51 -2.01 2.63
N ILE A 97 -7.79 -2.08 3.75
CA ILE A 97 -6.41 -1.60 3.82
C ILE A 97 -5.47 -2.38 2.88
N ILE A 98 -5.74 -3.66 2.65
CA ILE A 98 -5.01 -4.49 1.68
C ILE A 98 -5.27 -4.01 0.25
N ASP A 99 -6.50 -3.63 -0.07
CA ASP A 99 -6.84 -3.06 -1.38
C ASP A 99 -6.09 -1.75 -1.63
N ARG A 100 -5.96 -0.91 -0.62
CA ARG A 100 -5.17 0.33 -0.69
C ARG A 100 -3.69 0.05 -0.97
N LEU A 101 -3.09 -0.93 -0.31
CA LEU A 101 -1.74 -1.37 -0.61
C LEU A 101 -1.61 -1.92 -2.02
N ALA A 102 -2.58 -2.69 -2.50
CA ALA A 102 -2.57 -3.22 -3.86
C ALA A 102 -2.60 -2.11 -4.92
N VAL A 103 -3.41 -1.07 -4.73
CA VAL A 103 -3.49 0.07 -5.66
C VAL A 103 -2.23 0.93 -5.64
N VAL A 104 -1.69 1.22 -4.48
CA VAL A 104 -0.54 2.13 -4.33
C VAL A 104 0.79 1.41 -4.48
N GLY A 105 0.82 0.12 -4.18
CA GLY A 105 2.04 -0.65 -4.00
C GLY A 105 2.66 -1.25 -5.24
N THR A 106 2.00 -1.19 -6.40
CA THR A 106 2.58 -1.72 -7.65
C THR A 106 3.72 -0.87 -8.21
N GLN A 107 3.76 0.41 -7.84
CA GLN A 107 4.79 1.36 -8.27
C GLN A 107 5.38 2.11 -7.08
N GLY A 108 5.44 1.46 -5.93
CA GLY A 108 5.60 2.01 -4.61
C GLY A 108 6.72 3.01 -4.38
N MET A 109 6.45 3.93 -3.48
CA MET A 109 7.43 4.86 -2.88
C MET A 109 8.39 4.14 -1.89
N GLY A 110 8.51 2.82 -1.96
CA GLY A 110 9.34 2.03 -1.06
C GLY A 110 9.99 0.83 -1.74
N ALA A 111 10.80 0.10 -0.99
CA ALA A 111 11.47 -1.10 -1.46
C ALA A 111 10.54 -2.30 -1.64
N LEU A 112 9.34 -2.26 -1.07
CA LEU A 112 8.36 -3.32 -1.13
C LEU A 112 7.33 -3.07 -2.24
N ILE A 113 7.01 -4.13 -2.96
CA ILE A 113 6.00 -4.15 -4.04
C ILE A 113 4.89 -5.09 -3.61
N TYR A 114 3.64 -4.71 -3.88
CA TYR A 114 2.46 -5.48 -3.49
C TYR A 114 1.68 -5.91 -4.74
N ARG A 115 1.39 -7.21 -4.84
CA ARG A 115 0.62 -7.76 -5.96
C ARG A 115 -0.51 -8.63 -5.44
N PRO A 116 -1.76 -8.40 -5.84
CA PRO A 116 -2.88 -9.27 -5.47
C PRO A 116 -2.72 -10.64 -6.12
N GLU A 117 -3.12 -11.69 -5.41
CA GLU A 117 -3.08 -13.07 -5.92
C GLU A 117 -4.01 -13.26 -7.12
N ARG A 118 -5.13 -12.52 -7.14
CA ARG A 118 -6.12 -12.54 -8.22
C ARG A 118 -6.49 -11.12 -8.60
N ASN A 119 -6.93 -10.93 -9.83
CA ASN A 119 -7.52 -9.66 -10.26
C ASN A 119 -8.76 -9.37 -9.40
N LEU A 120 -8.63 -8.34 -8.57
CA LEU A 120 -9.71 -7.90 -7.71
C LEU A 120 -10.67 -7.08 -8.57
N SER A 121 -11.92 -7.52 -8.67
CA SER A 121 -12.99 -6.78 -9.32
C SER A 121 -13.67 -5.85 -8.31
N TYR A 122 -13.71 -4.57 -8.60
CA TYR A 122 -14.39 -3.55 -7.79
C TYR A 122 -15.52 -2.90 -8.57
N GLY A 123 -16.74 -3.36 -8.35
CA GLY A 123 -17.94 -2.74 -8.93
C GLY A 123 -18.08 -2.90 -10.45
N GLN A 124 -19.08 -2.25 -11.02
CA GLN A 124 -19.44 -2.40 -12.45
C GLN A 124 -18.57 -1.58 -13.41
N ASP A 125 -17.80 -0.59 -12.92
CA ASP A 125 -17.08 0.38 -13.74
C ASP A 125 -15.56 0.31 -13.65
N VAL A 126 -14.99 -0.59 -12.83
CA VAL A 126 -13.54 -0.77 -12.70
C VAL A 126 -13.19 -2.21 -12.99
N ASP A 127 -12.96 -2.50 -14.25
CA ASP A 127 -12.61 -3.85 -14.72
C ASP A 127 -11.16 -4.25 -14.36
N ASN A 128 -10.33 -3.28 -13.92
CA ASN A 128 -8.93 -3.55 -13.73
C ASN A 128 -8.31 -2.69 -12.60
N LEU A 129 -7.73 -3.37 -11.60
CA LEU A 129 -6.96 -2.73 -10.53
C LEU A 129 -5.76 -1.92 -11.08
N ASP A 130 -5.19 -2.36 -12.20
CA ASP A 130 -4.05 -1.71 -12.83
C ASP A 130 -4.40 -0.31 -13.34
N GLU A 131 -5.57 -0.12 -13.94
CA GLU A 131 -6.07 1.19 -14.38
C GLU A 131 -6.27 2.14 -13.20
N LEU A 132 -6.84 1.62 -12.11
CA LEU A 132 -7.01 2.38 -10.87
C LEU A 132 -5.66 2.78 -10.26
N ALA A 133 -4.69 1.86 -10.28
CA ALA A 133 -3.34 2.11 -9.80
C ALA A 133 -2.61 3.15 -10.65
N GLU A 134 -2.72 3.09 -11.97
CA GLU A 134 -2.14 4.08 -12.89
C GLU A 134 -2.76 5.47 -12.70
N GLU A 135 -4.08 5.56 -12.56
CA GLU A 135 -4.75 6.84 -12.30
C GLU A 135 -4.32 7.42 -10.95
N CYS A 136 -4.26 6.59 -9.91
CA CYS A 136 -3.79 7.00 -8.58
C CYS A 136 -2.35 7.52 -8.64
N GLN A 137 -1.46 6.82 -9.30
CA GLN A 137 -0.06 7.20 -9.44
C GLN A 137 0.09 8.51 -10.21
N ARG A 138 -0.69 8.71 -11.26
CA ARG A 138 -0.69 9.94 -12.05
C ARG A 138 -1.11 11.14 -11.22
N ILE A 139 -2.15 11.00 -10.41
CA ILE A 139 -2.64 12.05 -9.51
C ILE A 139 -1.59 12.38 -8.45
N LEU A 140 -1.03 11.38 -7.79
CA LEU A 140 -0.02 11.56 -6.76
C LEU A 140 1.24 12.23 -7.31
N ASN A 141 1.74 11.82 -8.46
CA ASN A 141 2.92 12.41 -9.09
C ASN A 141 2.69 13.86 -9.53
N THR A 142 1.51 14.19 -10.04
CA THR A 142 1.15 15.55 -10.43
C THR A 142 1.12 16.47 -9.22
N GLU A 143 0.49 16.04 -8.14
CA GLU A 143 0.42 16.79 -6.88
C GLU A 143 1.80 16.98 -6.23
N GLU A 144 2.66 15.95 -6.25
CA GLU A 144 4.04 16.09 -5.76
C GLU A 144 4.83 17.10 -6.56
N THR A 145 4.65 17.11 -7.88
CA THR A 145 5.33 18.08 -8.76
C THR A 145 4.85 19.51 -8.48
N GLU A 146 3.55 19.72 -8.36
CA GLU A 146 2.98 21.03 -8.02
C GLU A 146 3.45 21.52 -6.64
N LYS A 147 3.50 20.62 -5.66
CA LYS A 147 3.97 20.92 -4.31
C LYS A 147 5.46 21.26 -4.27
N LEU A 148 6.28 20.57 -5.06
CA LEU A 148 7.69 20.87 -5.23
C LEU A 148 7.89 22.22 -5.91
N ASP A 149 7.15 22.55 -6.96
CA ASP A 149 7.20 23.83 -7.65
C ASP A 149 6.80 24.99 -6.74
N GLU A 150 5.79 24.79 -5.89
CA GLU A 150 5.38 25.78 -4.90
C GLU A 150 6.45 25.98 -3.82
N LEU A 151 7.07 24.91 -3.32
CA LEU A 151 8.20 24.98 -2.38
C LEU A 151 9.41 25.65 -2.98
N TYR A 152 9.72 25.41 -4.24
CA TYR A 152 10.80 26.10 -4.96
C TYR A 152 10.53 27.61 -5.11
N ARG A 153 9.30 28.00 -5.41
CA ARG A 153 8.90 29.41 -5.47
C ARG A 153 9.01 30.10 -4.12
N LEU A 154 8.60 29.42 -3.04
CA LEU A 154 8.69 29.93 -1.68
C LEU A 154 10.15 30.00 -1.18
N GLY A 155 10.98 29.03 -1.53
CA GLY A 155 12.40 28.97 -1.18
C GLY A 155 13.27 29.97 -1.96
N GLY A 156 12.87 30.33 -3.18
CA GLY A 156 13.58 31.30 -4.02
C GLY A 156 13.45 32.75 -3.59
N THR A 157 12.50 33.06 -2.71
CA THR A 157 12.30 34.43 -2.20
C THR A 157 13.07 34.75 -0.93
N SER A 158 13.72 33.79 -0.30
CA SER A 158 14.52 34.00 0.92
C SER A 158 16.02 34.23 0.66
N GLY A 159 16.47 34.23 -0.58
CA GLY A 159 17.88 34.39 -0.98
C GLY A 159 18.26 35.80 -1.43
N GLY A 160 17.43 36.79 -1.20
CA GLY A 160 17.67 38.16 -1.60
C GLY A 160 17.94 39.11 -0.44
N ALA A 161 19.13 39.05 0.11
CA ALA A 161 19.68 40.17 0.87
C ALA A 161 21.07 40.42 0.41
#